data_2ef39b0e152b2c7495f196000d85fb8a
#
_entry.id   2ef39b0e152b2c7495f196000d85fb8a
#
_cell.length_a   1.000
_cell.length_b   1.000
_cell.length_c   1.000
_cell.angle_alpha   90.00
_cell.angle_beta   90.00
_cell.angle_gamma   90.00
#
_symmetry.space_group_name_H-M   'P 1'
#
loop_
_entity.id
_entity.type
_entity.pdbx_description
1 polymer ?
#
loop_
_entity_poly.entity_id
_entity_poly.type
_entity_poly.pdbx_seq_one_letter_code
_entity_poly.pdbx_strand_id
1 'polypeptide(L)'
;ASGGNRFDLGMLCYMPQIWASDCTDALQRARIQNGYSYGYPQSVLGAHVSASPNHQTLRRIPLESRFAIACAGVLGYECNLSDLSAGELAEIREEVKLYKEWREVLQFGQFYRLKGHAAKGRFDTEAVRWNIVSPDGTRAVGITLQNQVLPNYSHRYLKTRGLLEDRIYHVYNRSLKYDIRRMGDLINTVSPIPVKQDSLLHGALSHLVQLDGEKEDHIVTGSILNKAGIPLASGYQG
;
A
#
# COMPACT_ATOMS: atom_id res chain seq x y z
N ALA A 1 6.38 -22.87 -3.15
CA ALA A 1 7.53 -22.92 -4.04
C ALA A 1 8.27 -21.59 -3.97
N SER A 2 9.56 -21.60 -4.07
CA SER A 2 10.35 -20.39 -4.07
C SER A 2 11.32 -20.38 -5.26
N GLY A 3 11.66 -19.19 -5.61
CA GLY A 3 12.89 -18.78 -6.14
C GLY A 3 13.37 -19.16 -7.51
N GLY A 4 14.47 -18.56 -7.82
CA GLY A 4 15.27 -18.89 -8.96
C GLY A 4 14.66 -18.54 -10.32
N ASN A 5 13.70 -17.62 -10.35
CA ASN A 5 13.03 -17.19 -11.59
C ASN A 5 12.28 -18.31 -12.36
N ARG A 6 11.94 -19.40 -11.69
CA ARG A 6 11.27 -20.54 -12.30
C ARG A 6 10.06 -20.94 -11.49
N PHE A 7 8.93 -20.35 -11.82
CA PHE A 7 7.66 -20.86 -11.32
C PHE A 7 7.00 -21.66 -12.43
N ASP A 8 7.02 -22.96 -12.26
CA ASP A 8 6.23 -23.85 -13.08
C ASP A 8 4.78 -23.84 -12.59
N LEU A 9 3.84 -23.57 -13.47
CA LEU A 9 2.39 -23.61 -13.14
C LEU A 9 1.98 -24.97 -12.59
N GLY A 10 2.64 -26.06 -13.03
CA GLY A 10 2.42 -27.40 -12.50
C GLY A 10 2.68 -27.52 -11.00
N MET A 11 3.57 -26.70 -10.45
CA MET A 11 3.84 -26.68 -9.00
C MET A 11 2.63 -26.22 -8.18
N LEU A 12 1.73 -25.43 -8.76
CA LEU A 12 0.51 -24.98 -8.06
C LEU A 12 -0.46 -26.15 -7.77
N CYS A 13 -0.32 -27.29 -8.44
CA CYS A 13 -1.06 -28.50 -8.11
C CYS A 13 -0.61 -29.10 -6.76
N TYR A 14 0.60 -28.83 -6.32
CA TYR A 14 1.21 -29.39 -5.12
C TYR A 14 1.42 -28.35 -4.01
N MET A 15 1.57 -27.09 -4.39
CA MET A 15 1.88 -25.99 -3.48
C MET A 15 0.92 -24.82 -3.71
N PRO A 16 0.10 -24.47 -2.72
CA PRO A 16 -0.92 -23.43 -2.88
C PRO A 16 -0.35 -22.02 -2.94
N GLN A 17 0.94 -21.85 -2.66
CA GLN A 17 1.59 -20.55 -2.57
C GLN A 17 2.99 -20.57 -3.19
N ILE A 18 3.35 -19.49 -3.83
CA ILE A 18 4.69 -19.23 -4.36
C ILE A 18 5.33 -18.04 -3.64
N TRP A 19 6.64 -18.13 -3.44
CA TRP A 19 7.47 -17.03 -2.93
C TRP A 19 8.22 -16.39 -4.10
N ALA A 20 7.77 -15.23 -4.54
CA ALA A 20 8.25 -14.61 -5.78
C ALA A 20 9.68 -14.06 -5.68
N SER A 21 10.11 -13.63 -4.50
CA SER A 21 11.46 -13.09 -4.29
C SER A 21 11.74 -12.90 -2.80
N ASP A 22 12.97 -13.14 -2.38
CA ASP A 22 13.46 -12.85 -1.04
C ASP A 22 13.64 -11.34 -0.79
N CYS A 23 13.53 -10.52 -1.83
CA CYS A 23 13.49 -9.07 -1.68
C CYS A 23 12.10 -8.64 -1.19
N THR A 24 12.02 -8.28 0.09
CA THR A 24 10.79 -7.87 0.79
C THR A 24 10.63 -6.35 0.94
N ASP A 25 11.54 -5.57 0.36
CA ASP A 25 11.40 -4.12 0.25
C ASP A 25 10.11 -3.76 -0.52
N ALA A 26 9.23 -2.94 0.07
CA ALA A 26 7.91 -2.68 -0.51
C ALA A 26 7.95 -2.08 -1.91
N LEU A 27 8.92 -1.21 -2.23
CA LEU A 27 9.04 -0.64 -3.58
C LEU A 27 9.49 -1.68 -4.60
N GLN A 28 10.38 -2.60 -4.21
CA GLN A 28 10.78 -3.71 -5.08
C GLN A 28 9.66 -4.73 -5.20
N ARG A 29 8.97 -5.04 -4.10
CA ARG A 29 7.80 -5.94 -4.10
C ARG A 29 6.67 -5.42 -4.99
N ALA A 30 6.44 -4.12 -5.02
CA ALA A 30 5.47 -3.51 -5.92
C ALA A 30 5.77 -3.87 -7.39
N ARG A 31 7.04 -3.80 -7.80
CA ARG A 31 7.49 -4.19 -9.15
C ARG A 31 7.35 -5.70 -9.39
N ILE A 32 7.78 -6.51 -8.43
CA ILE A 32 7.73 -7.96 -8.49
C ILE A 32 6.28 -8.44 -8.59
N GLN A 33 5.41 -7.99 -7.68
CA GLN A 33 4.00 -8.37 -7.67
C GLN A 33 3.27 -7.90 -8.94
N ASN A 34 3.58 -6.68 -9.41
CA ASN A 34 3.05 -6.21 -10.69
C ASN A 34 3.46 -7.12 -11.85
N GLY A 35 4.71 -7.55 -11.90
CA GLY A 35 5.21 -8.48 -12.92
C GLY A 35 4.52 -9.84 -12.85
N TYR A 36 4.48 -10.46 -11.68
CA TYR A 36 3.84 -11.77 -11.49
C TYR A 36 2.34 -11.74 -11.76
N SER A 37 1.66 -10.62 -11.52
CA SER A 37 0.22 -10.48 -11.75
C SER A 37 -0.21 -10.64 -13.22
N TYR A 38 0.72 -10.71 -14.18
CA TYR A 38 0.40 -11.02 -15.57
C TYR A 38 0.18 -12.52 -15.82
N GLY A 39 0.69 -13.38 -14.95
CA GLY A 39 0.61 -14.83 -15.13
C GLY A 39 0.11 -15.60 -13.91
N TYR A 40 0.06 -14.97 -12.74
CA TYR A 40 -0.30 -15.63 -11.49
C TYR A 40 -1.36 -14.82 -10.73
N PRO A 41 -2.39 -15.48 -10.18
CA PRO A 41 -3.39 -14.81 -9.36
C PRO A 41 -2.79 -14.39 -8.00
N GLN A 42 -3.37 -13.35 -7.39
CA GLN A 42 -2.92 -12.84 -6.08
C GLN A 42 -3.05 -13.88 -4.96
N SER A 43 -3.99 -14.80 -5.08
CA SER A 43 -4.22 -15.88 -4.10
C SER A 43 -3.04 -16.84 -3.93
N VAL A 44 -2.10 -16.87 -4.87
CA VAL A 44 -0.92 -17.74 -4.77
C VAL A 44 0.38 -16.98 -4.48
N LEU A 45 0.37 -15.66 -4.59
CA LEU A 45 1.55 -14.82 -4.37
C LEU A 45 1.75 -14.51 -2.88
N GLY A 46 2.73 -15.14 -2.24
CA GLY A 46 3.17 -14.75 -0.91
C GLY A 46 3.68 -13.31 -0.90
N ALA A 47 3.15 -12.49 0.01
CA ALA A 47 3.51 -11.10 0.13
C ALA A 47 3.61 -10.72 1.61
N HIS A 48 4.81 -10.31 2.04
CA HIS A 48 5.08 -10.08 3.45
C HIS A 48 5.45 -8.61 3.72
N VAL A 49 5.00 -8.15 4.87
CA VAL A 49 5.49 -6.94 5.52
C VAL A 49 6.79 -7.30 6.24
N SER A 50 7.91 -6.80 5.75
CA SER A 50 9.22 -7.04 6.36
C SER A 50 9.58 -5.99 7.41
N ALA A 51 10.68 -6.20 8.12
CA ALA A 51 11.26 -5.22 9.02
C ALA A 51 11.64 -3.91 8.30
N SER A 52 11.70 -2.81 9.05
CA SER A 52 12.21 -1.52 8.59
C SER A 52 13.29 -1.03 9.58
N PRO A 53 14.51 -0.73 9.12
CA PRO A 53 14.97 -0.74 7.73
C PRO A 53 14.98 -2.15 7.12
N ASN A 54 14.77 -2.23 5.80
CA ASN A 54 14.85 -3.50 5.08
C ASN A 54 16.29 -4.00 5.05
N HIS A 55 16.48 -5.30 5.29
CA HIS A 55 17.82 -5.90 5.44
C HIS A 55 18.67 -5.88 4.15
N GLN A 56 18.06 -5.85 2.97
CA GLN A 56 18.77 -5.85 1.69
C GLN A 56 19.01 -4.44 1.15
N THR A 57 17.99 -3.57 1.25
CA THR A 57 18.05 -2.22 0.65
C THR A 57 18.40 -1.13 1.65
N LEU A 58 18.39 -1.43 2.93
CA LEU A 58 18.54 -0.51 4.06
C LEU A 58 17.51 0.63 4.07
N ARG A 59 16.49 0.52 3.21
CA ARG A 59 15.45 1.53 3.09
C ARG A 59 14.48 1.46 4.27
N ARG A 60 14.13 2.63 4.77
CA ARG A 60 13.07 2.80 5.77
C ARG A 60 11.78 3.13 5.05
N ILE A 61 10.78 2.26 5.19
CA ILE A 61 9.44 2.45 4.62
C ILE A 61 8.44 2.33 5.75
N PRO A 62 7.49 3.27 5.85
CA PRO A 62 6.44 3.23 6.86
C PRO A 62 5.62 1.94 6.81
N LEU A 63 5.06 1.54 7.96
CA LEU A 63 4.33 0.28 8.10
C LEU A 63 3.13 0.21 7.15
N GLU A 64 2.33 1.27 7.09
CA GLU A 64 1.17 1.36 6.22
C GLU A 64 1.53 1.22 4.72
N SER A 65 2.69 1.73 4.30
CA SER A 65 3.15 1.60 2.91
C SER A 65 3.60 0.17 2.59
N ARG A 66 4.26 -0.49 3.55
CA ARG A 66 4.65 -1.90 3.43
C ARG A 66 3.40 -2.79 3.37
N PHE A 67 2.43 -2.53 4.23
CA PHE A 67 1.15 -3.22 4.23
C PHE A 67 0.37 -3.00 2.93
N ALA A 68 0.29 -1.77 2.42
CA ALA A 68 -0.45 -1.45 1.20
C ALA A 68 0.00 -2.31 -0.01
N ILE A 69 1.28 -2.65 -0.09
CA ILE A 69 1.79 -3.54 -1.13
C ILE A 69 1.56 -5.01 -0.77
N ALA A 70 1.82 -5.41 0.47
CA ALA A 70 1.72 -6.79 0.89
C ALA A 70 0.27 -7.31 0.89
N CYS A 71 -0.72 -6.46 1.18
CA CYS A 71 -2.12 -6.86 1.21
C CYS A 71 -2.68 -7.28 -0.16
N ALA A 72 -2.02 -6.90 -1.27
CA ALA A 72 -2.39 -7.35 -2.62
C ALA A 72 -1.92 -8.78 -2.94
N GLY A 73 -1.62 -9.59 -1.96
CA GLY A 73 -1.24 -11.00 -2.09
C GLY A 73 -1.67 -11.79 -0.86
N VAL A 74 -1.02 -12.94 -0.64
CA VAL A 74 -1.19 -13.73 0.58
C VAL A 74 -0.35 -13.08 1.67
N LEU A 75 -1.00 -12.28 2.50
CA LEU A 75 -0.35 -11.44 3.51
C LEU A 75 0.35 -12.28 4.59
N GLY A 76 1.58 -11.89 4.91
CA GLY A 76 2.32 -12.31 6.09
C GLY A 76 3.12 -11.15 6.69
N TYR A 77 3.58 -11.34 7.91
CA TYR A 77 4.52 -10.43 8.58
C TYR A 77 5.83 -11.16 8.82
N GLU A 78 6.89 -10.66 8.22
CA GLU A 78 8.24 -11.20 8.27
C GLU A 78 9.15 -10.22 9.03
N CYS A 79 8.84 -10.05 10.30
CA CYS A 79 9.59 -9.20 11.22
C CYS A 79 9.47 -9.72 12.66
N ASN A 80 10.43 -9.36 13.50
CA ASN A 80 10.34 -9.67 14.92
C ASN A 80 9.35 -8.71 15.59
N LEU A 81 8.20 -9.22 16.00
CA LEU A 81 7.15 -8.41 16.63
C LEU A 81 7.58 -7.83 17.98
N SER A 82 8.56 -8.45 18.65
CA SER A 82 9.08 -7.96 19.93
C SER A 82 9.89 -6.66 19.79
N ASP A 83 10.36 -6.35 18.59
CA ASP A 83 11.14 -5.13 18.31
C ASP A 83 10.23 -3.93 17.96
N LEU A 84 8.93 -4.18 17.83
CA LEU A 84 7.97 -3.16 17.45
C LEU A 84 7.41 -2.39 18.65
N SER A 85 7.14 -1.12 18.44
CA SER A 85 6.46 -0.29 19.44
C SER A 85 4.99 -0.73 19.63
N ALA A 86 4.42 -0.38 20.76
CA ALA A 86 3.00 -0.64 21.04
C ALA A 86 2.08 -0.01 19.97
N GLY A 87 2.45 1.16 19.40
CA GLY A 87 1.73 1.80 18.31
C GLY A 87 1.77 0.97 17.02
N GLU A 88 2.93 0.47 16.62
CA GLU A 88 3.07 -0.39 15.45
C GLU A 88 2.31 -1.71 15.62
N LEU A 89 2.33 -2.30 16.81
CA LEU A 89 1.55 -3.51 17.11
C LEU A 89 0.04 -3.25 17.04
N ALA A 90 -0.42 -2.07 17.47
CA ALA A 90 -1.82 -1.68 17.33
C ALA A 90 -2.19 -1.49 15.85
N GLU A 91 -1.33 -0.86 15.06
CA GLU A 91 -1.51 -0.71 13.62
C GLU A 91 -1.59 -2.06 12.91
N ILE A 92 -0.69 -2.98 13.21
CA ILE A 92 -0.73 -4.36 12.66
C ILE A 92 -2.05 -5.06 12.97
N ARG A 93 -2.61 -4.87 14.17
CA ARG A 93 -3.93 -5.45 14.50
C ARG A 93 -5.03 -4.93 13.58
N GLU A 94 -5.04 -3.63 13.33
CA GLU A 94 -6.03 -3.03 12.42
C GLU A 94 -5.77 -3.46 10.95
N GLU A 95 -4.52 -3.57 10.53
CA GLU A 95 -4.15 -4.09 9.21
C GLU A 95 -4.62 -5.53 9.00
N VAL A 96 -4.39 -6.39 9.98
CA VAL A 96 -4.85 -7.81 9.94
C VAL A 96 -6.37 -7.89 9.94
N LYS A 97 -7.05 -7.03 10.70
CA LYS A 97 -8.52 -6.96 10.71
C LYS A 97 -9.05 -6.54 9.34
N LEU A 98 -8.52 -5.48 8.76
CA LEU A 98 -8.86 -5.02 7.42
C LEU A 98 -8.61 -6.13 6.37
N TYR A 99 -7.44 -6.77 6.43
CA TYR A 99 -7.12 -7.85 5.50
C TYR A 99 -8.10 -9.02 5.62
N LYS A 100 -8.48 -9.44 6.83
CA LYS A 100 -9.46 -10.52 7.04
C LYS A 100 -10.84 -10.16 6.48
N GLU A 101 -11.25 -8.90 6.60
CA GLU A 101 -12.53 -8.40 6.05
C GLU A 101 -12.53 -8.40 4.52
N TRP A 102 -11.41 -8.02 3.91
CA TRP A 102 -11.31 -7.84 2.47
C TRP A 102 -10.55 -8.95 1.75
N ARG A 103 -10.10 -9.97 2.47
CA ARG A 103 -9.25 -11.05 1.94
C ARG A 103 -9.84 -11.73 0.71
N GLU A 104 -11.12 -11.95 0.68
CA GLU A 104 -11.79 -12.60 -0.45
C GLU A 104 -11.65 -11.75 -1.72
N VAL A 105 -11.88 -10.45 -1.62
CA VAL A 105 -11.67 -9.52 -2.74
C VAL A 105 -10.19 -9.43 -3.10
N LEU A 106 -9.30 -9.28 -2.11
CA LEU A 106 -7.87 -9.12 -2.34
C LEU A 106 -7.21 -10.31 -3.01
N GLN A 107 -7.63 -11.54 -2.68
CA GLN A 107 -7.04 -12.76 -3.21
C GLN A 107 -7.74 -13.27 -4.47
N PHE A 108 -9.06 -13.15 -4.55
CA PHE A 108 -9.87 -13.79 -5.60
C PHE A 108 -10.61 -12.80 -6.50
N GLY A 109 -10.49 -11.51 -6.24
CA GLY A 109 -11.04 -10.47 -7.11
C GLY A 109 -10.26 -10.32 -8.41
N GLN A 110 -10.87 -9.65 -9.36
CA GLN A 110 -10.20 -9.27 -10.61
C GLN A 110 -9.18 -8.17 -10.36
N PHE A 111 -7.91 -8.45 -10.60
CA PHE A 111 -6.81 -7.52 -10.40
C PHE A 111 -6.58 -6.63 -11.62
N TYR A 112 -6.66 -5.31 -11.42
CA TYR A 112 -6.40 -4.32 -12.45
C TYR A 112 -5.16 -3.49 -12.11
N ARG A 113 -4.22 -3.45 -13.03
CA ARG A 113 -3.07 -2.53 -13.01
C ARG A 113 -3.52 -1.23 -13.67
N LEU A 114 -3.53 -0.16 -12.91
CA LEU A 114 -3.95 1.15 -13.39
C LEU A 114 -2.72 1.92 -13.87
N LYS A 115 -2.83 2.53 -15.05
CA LYS A 115 -1.74 3.34 -15.61
C LYS A 115 -1.69 4.70 -14.89
N GLY A 116 -0.49 5.12 -14.51
CA GLY A 116 -0.19 6.52 -14.18
C GLY A 116 -0.05 7.36 -15.46
N HIS A 117 0.08 8.68 -15.31
CA HIS A 117 0.20 9.61 -16.43
C HIS A 117 1.49 9.44 -17.25
N ALA A 118 2.52 8.80 -16.68
CA ALA A 118 3.89 8.79 -17.22
C ALA A 118 4.26 7.59 -18.11
N ALA A 119 3.45 6.52 -18.21
CA ALA A 119 3.99 5.27 -18.71
C ALA A 119 3.44 4.82 -20.05
N LYS A 120 4.15 5.14 -21.12
CA LYS A 120 4.13 4.36 -22.35
C LYS A 120 4.82 2.99 -22.08
N GLY A 121 4.06 1.99 -21.62
CA GLY A 121 4.51 0.59 -21.58
C GLY A 121 5.55 0.22 -20.51
N ARG A 122 5.97 1.10 -19.63
CA ARG A 122 6.89 0.82 -18.53
C ARG A 122 6.14 0.78 -17.18
N PHE A 123 6.71 0.07 -16.21
CA PHE A 123 6.26 0.17 -14.82
C PHE A 123 6.35 1.64 -14.38
N ASP A 124 5.25 2.16 -13.82
CA ASP A 124 5.24 3.52 -13.30
C ASP A 124 6.21 3.61 -12.12
N THR A 125 7.31 4.32 -12.30
CA THR A 125 8.32 4.49 -11.27
C THR A 125 7.92 5.53 -10.22
N GLU A 126 6.90 6.34 -10.51
CA GLU A 126 6.45 7.42 -9.64
C GLU A 126 5.39 6.92 -8.65
N ALA A 127 4.49 6.06 -9.11
CA ALA A 127 3.44 5.52 -8.26
C ALA A 127 2.98 4.13 -8.70
N VAL A 128 2.56 3.33 -7.75
CA VAL A 128 1.83 2.09 -7.97
C VAL A 128 0.34 2.36 -7.80
N ARG A 129 -0.46 1.88 -8.74
CA ARG A 129 -1.93 1.98 -8.67
C ARG A 129 -2.55 0.67 -9.10
N TRP A 130 -3.19 0.02 -8.15
CA TRP A 130 -3.95 -1.20 -8.40
C TRP A 130 -5.38 -1.04 -7.91
N ASN A 131 -6.32 -1.69 -8.57
CA ASN A 131 -7.60 -1.98 -7.95
C ASN A 131 -7.97 -3.45 -8.14
N ILE A 132 -8.57 -4.01 -7.13
CA ILE A 132 -9.01 -5.39 -7.09
C ILE A 132 -10.51 -5.36 -6.86
N VAL A 133 -11.27 -5.97 -7.75
CA VAL A 133 -12.74 -5.88 -7.76
C VAL A 133 -13.32 -7.26 -7.56
N SER A 134 -14.33 -7.37 -6.70
CA SER A 134 -15.07 -8.62 -6.53
C SER A 134 -15.69 -9.11 -7.84
N PRO A 135 -15.86 -10.43 -8.04
CA PRO A 135 -16.41 -10.97 -9.29
C PRO A 135 -17.76 -10.39 -9.69
N ASP A 136 -18.56 -9.99 -8.73
CA ASP A 136 -19.89 -9.37 -8.95
C ASP A 136 -19.82 -7.84 -9.18
N GLY A 137 -18.62 -7.25 -9.14
CA GLY A 137 -18.41 -5.82 -9.33
C GLY A 137 -18.93 -4.92 -8.21
N THR A 138 -19.36 -5.48 -7.08
CA THR A 138 -20.01 -4.72 -5.99
C THR A 138 -19.06 -4.16 -4.95
N ARG A 139 -17.87 -4.74 -4.83
CA ARG A 139 -16.83 -4.36 -3.85
C ARG A 139 -15.48 -4.22 -4.54
N ALA A 140 -14.67 -3.30 -4.09
CA ALA A 140 -13.31 -3.13 -4.59
C ALA A 140 -12.36 -2.63 -3.51
N VAL A 141 -11.08 -2.96 -3.67
CA VAL A 141 -9.98 -2.38 -2.92
C VAL A 141 -9.08 -1.63 -3.90
N GLY A 142 -8.90 -0.34 -3.70
CA GLY A 142 -7.93 0.49 -4.41
C GLY A 142 -6.64 0.61 -3.60
N ILE A 143 -5.51 0.41 -4.25
CA ILE A 143 -4.19 0.56 -3.65
C ILE A 143 -3.42 1.60 -4.45
N THR A 144 -2.99 2.66 -3.77
CA THR A 144 -2.13 3.68 -4.36
C THR A 144 -0.93 3.88 -3.44
N LEU A 145 0.27 3.66 -3.97
CA LEU A 145 1.53 3.96 -3.30
C LEU A 145 2.33 4.90 -4.18
N GLN A 146 2.67 6.07 -3.65
CA GLN A 146 3.54 7.00 -4.33
C GLN A 146 5.00 6.71 -3.97
N ASN A 147 5.82 6.46 -4.98
CA ASN A 147 7.23 6.13 -4.83
C ASN A 147 8.13 7.37 -4.80
N GLN A 148 7.67 8.45 -5.42
CA GLN A 148 8.40 9.72 -5.52
C GLN A 148 7.43 10.88 -5.36
N VAL A 149 7.87 11.91 -4.64
CA VAL A 149 7.17 13.20 -4.59
C VAL A 149 7.79 14.09 -5.65
N LEU A 150 6.97 14.54 -6.60
CA LEU A 150 7.40 15.49 -7.64
C LEU A 150 6.94 16.90 -7.28
N PRO A 151 7.79 17.91 -7.51
CA PRO A 151 7.35 19.30 -7.37
C PRO A 151 6.18 19.57 -8.31
N ASN A 152 5.16 20.26 -7.81
CA ASN A 152 3.96 20.64 -8.59
C ASN A 152 3.14 19.44 -9.13
N TYR A 153 3.18 18.32 -8.45
CA TYR A 153 2.35 17.17 -8.82
C TYR A 153 0.87 17.53 -8.63
N SER A 154 0.17 17.69 -9.75
CA SER A 154 -1.06 18.43 -9.75
C SER A 154 -2.27 17.67 -9.21
N HIS A 155 -2.40 16.39 -9.31
CA HIS A 155 -3.58 15.68 -8.79
C HIS A 155 -3.35 14.17 -8.68
N ARG A 156 -3.72 13.61 -7.54
CA ARG A 156 -3.80 12.19 -7.31
C ARG A 156 -5.25 11.77 -7.53
N TYR A 157 -5.48 10.94 -8.52
CA TYR A 157 -6.80 10.38 -8.78
C TYR A 157 -6.80 8.89 -8.50
N LEU A 158 -7.80 8.42 -7.76
CA LEU A 158 -8.18 7.03 -7.74
C LEU A 158 -9.18 6.79 -8.87
N LYS A 159 -8.71 6.17 -9.93
CA LYS A 159 -9.54 5.68 -11.02
C LYS A 159 -9.64 4.17 -10.91
N THR A 160 -10.82 3.60 -11.16
CA THR A 160 -11.04 2.17 -11.06
C THR A 160 -11.34 1.53 -12.41
N ARG A 161 -11.47 0.21 -12.41
CA ARG A 161 -11.99 -0.59 -13.51
C ARG A 161 -12.84 -1.72 -12.94
N GLY A 162 -13.89 -2.12 -13.66
CA GLY A 162 -14.66 -3.31 -13.34
C GLY A 162 -15.77 -3.12 -12.32
N LEU A 163 -15.99 -1.91 -11.81
CA LEU A 163 -17.16 -1.60 -11.00
C LEU A 163 -18.41 -1.48 -11.88
N LEU A 164 -19.58 -1.80 -11.33
CA LEU A 164 -20.87 -1.61 -11.99
C LEU A 164 -21.15 -0.11 -12.17
N GLU A 165 -21.35 0.34 -13.41
CA GLU A 165 -21.42 1.78 -13.73
C GLU A 165 -22.59 2.50 -13.06
N ASP A 166 -23.74 1.83 -13.00
CA ASP A 166 -24.99 2.39 -12.47
C ASP A 166 -25.13 2.26 -10.94
N ARG A 167 -24.16 1.62 -10.28
CA ARG A 167 -24.19 1.45 -8.85
C ARG A 167 -23.51 2.61 -8.14
N ILE A 168 -24.06 2.98 -6.99
CA ILE A 168 -23.46 3.95 -6.06
C ILE A 168 -22.53 3.20 -5.10
N TYR A 169 -21.32 3.71 -4.92
CA TYR A 169 -20.30 3.18 -4.01
C TYR A 169 -19.96 4.20 -2.95
N HIS A 170 -19.77 3.70 -1.74
CA HIS A 170 -19.14 4.45 -0.67
C HIS A 170 -17.63 4.15 -0.71
N VAL A 171 -16.84 5.17 -0.99
CA VAL A 171 -15.38 5.09 -1.08
C VAL A 171 -14.79 5.74 0.15
N TYR A 172 -14.03 4.98 0.90
CA TYR A 172 -13.37 5.44 2.12
C TYR A 172 -11.99 4.78 2.24
N ASN A 173 -11.09 5.41 2.97
CA ASN A 173 -9.79 4.83 3.29
C ASN A 173 -9.77 4.31 4.73
N ARG A 174 -8.81 3.44 5.04
CA ARG A 174 -8.52 3.11 6.43
C ARG A 174 -8.00 4.36 7.16
N SER A 175 -8.28 4.48 8.45
CA SER A 175 -7.68 5.54 9.28
C SER A 175 -6.16 5.37 9.32
N LEU A 176 -5.45 6.44 8.98
CA LEU A 176 -3.99 6.51 9.01
C LEU A 176 -3.57 7.45 10.14
N LYS A 177 -2.46 7.11 10.77
CA LYS A 177 -1.78 7.97 11.75
C LYS A 177 -0.35 8.19 11.28
N TYR A 178 0.08 9.44 11.28
CA TYR A 178 1.41 9.79 10.85
C TYR A 178 2.30 10.20 12.00
N ASP A 179 3.51 9.71 11.97
CA ASP A 179 4.58 10.12 12.86
C ASP A 179 5.05 11.54 12.47
N ILE A 180 5.24 12.40 13.46
CA ILE A 180 5.74 13.76 13.25
C ILE A 180 7.11 13.80 12.55
N ARG A 181 7.90 12.73 12.63
CA ARG A 181 9.19 12.60 11.93
C ARG A 181 9.08 12.76 10.42
N ARG A 182 7.89 12.53 9.85
CA ARG A 182 7.61 12.73 8.42
C ARG A 182 7.54 14.19 8.02
N MET A 183 7.36 15.09 8.98
CA MET A 183 7.30 16.52 8.71
C MET A 183 8.68 17.15 8.53
N GLY A 184 9.76 16.44 8.88
CA GLY A 184 11.11 17.01 8.85
C GLY A 184 11.17 18.32 9.63
N ASP A 185 11.87 19.31 9.09
CA ASP A 185 11.99 20.63 9.71
C ASP A 185 10.69 21.44 9.71
N LEU A 186 9.67 21.04 8.96
CA LEU A 186 8.36 21.73 8.97
C LEU A 186 7.70 21.69 10.35
N ILE A 187 8.05 20.72 11.20
CA ILE A 187 7.56 20.68 12.58
C ILE A 187 7.89 21.99 13.32
N ASN A 188 9.02 22.64 12.98
CA ASN A 188 9.45 23.87 13.62
C ASN A 188 8.62 25.09 13.23
N THR A 189 7.75 24.99 12.24
CA THR A 189 6.81 26.07 11.89
C THR A 189 5.64 26.17 12.88
N VAL A 190 5.33 25.07 13.57
CA VAL A 190 4.20 24.98 14.52
C VAL A 190 4.64 24.64 15.94
N SER A 191 5.86 24.14 16.12
CA SER A 191 6.39 23.79 17.43
C SER A 191 6.88 25.04 18.19
N PRO A 192 6.48 25.24 19.45
CA PRO A 192 6.98 26.34 20.27
C PRO A 192 8.45 26.16 20.69
N ILE A 193 8.99 24.98 20.54
CA ILE A 193 10.37 24.63 20.90
C ILE A 193 11.06 24.09 19.64
N PRO A 194 12.28 24.53 19.31
CA PRO A 194 12.99 24.02 18.15
C PRO A 194 13.32 22.55 18.33
N VAL A 195 12.82 21.74 17.42
CA VAL A 195 13.02 20.28 17.37
C VAL A 195 14.02 19.97 16.27
N LYS A 196 15.22 19.55 16.66
CA LYS A 196 16.22 19.10 15.69
C LYS A 196 15.85 17.70 15.19
N GLN A 197 15.78 17.52 13.87
CA GLN A 197 15.50 16.26 13.24
C GLN A 197 16.46 15.16 13.75
N ASP A 198 15.94 13.96 13.97
CA ASP A 198 16.66 12.79 14.50
C ASP A 198 17.29 12.97 15.89
N SER A 199 16.93 14.01 16.62
CA SER A 199 17.34 14.18 18.03
C SER A 199 16.55 13.24 18.96
N LEU A 200 17.05 13.03 20.17
CA LEU A 200 16.33 12.27 21.22
C LEU A 200 14.97 12.89 21.53
N LEU A 201 14.88 14.22 21.53
CA LEU A 201 13.62 14.94 21.72
C LEU A 201 12.64 14.64 20.59
N HIS A 202 13.10 14.66 19.34
CA HIS A 202 12.28 14.31 18.17
C HIS A 202 11.76 12.88 18.26
N GLY A 203 12.63 11.94 18.66
CA GLY A 203 12.23 10.55 18.90
C GLY A 203 11.20 10.41 20.02
N ALA A 204 11.37 11.09 21.15
CA ALA A 204 10.43 11.06 22.25
C ALA A 204 9.06 11.68 21.86
N LEU A 205 9.07 12.82 21.18
CA LEU A 205 7.85 13.47 20.70
C LEU A 205 7.10 12.63 19.69
N SER A 206 7.79 11.88 18.83
CA SER A 206 7.17 11.00 17.83
C SER A 206 6.34 9.87 18.45
N HIS A 207 6.66 9.45 19.66
CA HIS A 207 5.86 8.48 20.42
C HIS A 207 4.63 9.09 21.08
N LEU A 208 4.65 10.39 21.35
CA LEU A 208 3.59 11.10 22.06
C LEU A 208 2.60 11.77 21.10
N VAL A 209 3.08 12.23 19.96
CA VAL A 209 2.29 13.00 18.99
C VAL A 209 2.14 12.23 17.70
N GLN A 210 0.92 11.85 17.40
CA GLN A 210 0.54 11.29 16.11
C GLN A 210 -0.41 12.24 15.40
N LEU A 211 -0.18 12.46 14.12
CA LEU A 211 -1.04 13.27 13.28
C LEU A 211 -2.06 12.40 12.58
N ASP A 212 -3.29 12.88 12.46
CA ASP A 212 -4.28 12.21 11.63
C ASP A 212 -3.86 12.30 10.15
N GLY A 213 -3.92 11.15 9.49
CA GLY A 213 -3.72 11.08 8.05
C GLY A 213 -4.94 11.58 7.27
N GLU A 214 -4.81 11.58 5.97
CA GLU A 214 -5.89 12.00 5.07
C GLU A 214 -7.09 11.07 5.22
N LYS A 215 -8.27 11.66 5.18
CA LYS A 215 -9.54 10.97 5.23
C LYS A 215 -10.25 11.09 3.89
N GLU A 216 -10.51 9.94 3.29
CA GLU A 216 -11.37 9.82 2.13
C GLU A 216 -12.76 9.38 2.58
N ASP A 217 -13.79 10.06 2.11
CA ASP A 217 -15.18 9.73 2.38
C ASP A 217 -16.06 10.28 1.25
N HIS A 218 -16.32 9.46 0.24
CA HIS A 218 -17.01 9.87 -0.98
C HIS A 218 -18.16 8.91 -1.31
N ILE A 219 -19.27 9.47 -1.78
CA ILE A 219 -20.39 8.71 -2.34
C ILE A 219 -20.44 9.00 -3.83
N VAL A 220 -20.13 7.98 -4.67
CA VAL A 220 -19.88 8.17 -6.11
C VAL A 220 -20.45 7.00 -6.90
N THR A 221 -20.88 7.26 -8.13
CA THR A 221 -21.28 6.17 -9.05
C THR A 221 -20.05 5.43 -9.60
N GLY A 222 -20.24 4.15 -9.92
CA GLY A 222 -19.19 3.36 -10.58
C GLY A 222 -18.75 3.95 -11.92
N SER A 223 -19.66 4.61 -12.62
CA SER A 223 -19.34 5.32 -13.89
C SER A 223 -18.30 6.43 -13.67
N ILE A 224 -18.46 7.24 -12.63
CA ILE A 224 -17.46 8.26 -12.27
C ILE A 224 -16.14 7.62 -11.89
N LEU A 225 -16.16 6.60 -11.03
CA LEU A 225 -14.94 5.89 -10.59
C LEU A 225 -14.20 5.26 -11.76
N ASN A 226 -14.91 4.62 -12.70
CA ASN A 226 -14.28 3.93 -13.83
C ASN A 226 -13.79 4.91 -14.92
N LYS A 227 -14.45 6.05 -15.14
CA LYS A 227 -14.18 6.95 -16.26
C LYS A 227 -13.35 8.18 -15.88
N ALA A 228 -13.70 8.84 -14.79
CA ALA A 228 -13.03 10.05 -14.32
C ALA A 228 -12.06 9.77 -13.16
N GLY A 229 -12.49 8.95 -12.20
CA GLY A 229 -11.85 8.79 -10.91
C GLY A 229 -12.23 9.91 -9.93
N ILE A 230 -11.79 9.76 -8.69
CA ILE A 230 -11.94 10.77 -7.64
C ILE A 230 -10.58 11.34 -7.26
N PRO A 231 -10.46 12.64 -6.98
CA PRO A 231 -9.24 13.18 -6.44
C PRO A 231 -9.02 12.62 -5.04
N LEU A 232 -7.79 12.22 -4.73
CA LEU A 232 -7.40 11.81 -3.39
C LEU A 232 -6.86 13.01 -2.62
N ALA A 233 -7.15 13.07 -1.34
CA ALA A 233 -6.56 14.05 -0.45
C ALA A 233 -5.03 13.94 -0.53
N SER A 234 -4.36 15.07 -0.67
CA SER A 234 -2.90 15.12 -0.74
C SER A 234 -2.33 15.29 0.66
N GLY A 235 -1.73 14.25 1.21
CA GLY A 235 -0.99 14.36 2.44
C GLY A 235 0.39 14.95 2.26
N TYR A 236 0.90 15.46 3.35
CA TYR A 236 2.30 15.77 3.48
C TYR A 236 3.09 14.46 3.45
N GLN A 237 3.87 14.30 2.39
CA GLN A 237 4.86 13.23 2.29
C GLN A 237 6.21 13.90 2.16
N GLY A 238 6.88 13.97 3.27
CA GLY A 238 8.28 14.34 3.33
C GLY A 238 9.17 13.14 3.05
#